data_56c1c180d47bca9a8dbd9b5911495326
#
_entry.id   56c1c180d47bca9a8dbd9b5911495326
#
_cell.length_a   1.000
_cell.length_b   1.000
_cell.length_c   1.000
_cell.angle_alpha   90.00
_cell.angle_beta   90.00
_cell.angle_gamma   90.00
#
_symmetry.space_group_name_H-M   'P 1'
#
loop_
_entity.id
_entity.type
_entity.pdbx_description
1 polymer ?
#
loop_
_entity_poly.entity_id
_entity_poly.type
_entity_poly.pdbx_seq_one_letter_code
_entity_poly.pdbx_strand_id
1 'polypeptide(L)'
;PEATWADIKKICDEAMEYHTASVCINPCFVKQAAEYMQGAVPVCTVVGFPLGATDTATKVFEAKTAIENGASEVDMVINIGRLKAGDVAYVTEEIAAIKKAVGDHVLKVIIETCLLTDAEKETMCQAVIDAGADFIKTSTGFSTAGATFADIELFARCCAGRCKIKAAGGISTLDDAVRFIELGADRLGTSRMVK
;
A
#
# COMPACT_ATOMS: atom_id res chain seq x y z
N PRO A 1 10.94 -2.91 -11.74
CA PRO A 1 11.98 -1.85 -11.85
C PRO A 1 12.25 -1.41 -13.29
N GLU A 2 11.95 -2.27 -14.27
CA GLU A 2 12.26 -2.05 -15.69
C GLU A 2 11.17 -1.27 -16.45
N ALA A 3 10.06 -0.92 -15.79
CA ALA A 3 8.94 -0.27 -16.43
C ALA A 3 9.37 1.06 -17.06
N THR A 4 9.03 1.21 -18.33
CA THR A 4 9.20 2.44 -19.12
C THR A 4 7.92 3.28 -19.08
N TRP A 5 7.97 4.50 -19.61
CA TRP A 5 6.74 5.29 -19.75
C TRP A 5 5.68 4.59 -20.62
N ALA A 6 6.09 3.84 -21.63
CA ALA A 6 5.13 3.10 -22.46
C ALA A 6 4.34 2.06 -21.65
N ASP A 7 5.02 1.38 -20.72
CA ASP A 7 4.39 0.40 -19.81
C ASP A 7 3.44 1.10 -18.83
N ILE A 8 3.89 2.20 -18.24
CA ILE A 8 3.08 3.00 -17.31
C ILE A 8 1.83 3.59 -18.00
N LYS A 9 2.01 4.13 -19.22
CA LYS A 9 0.90 4.66 -20.01
C LYS A 9 -0.16 3.59 -20.28
N LYS A 10 0.28 2.38 -20.66
CA LYS A 10 -0.63 1.25 -20.86
C LYS A 10 -1.46 0.94 -19.61
N ILE A 11 -0.81 0.90 -18.43
CA ILE A 11 -1.51 0.67 -17.15
C ILE A 11 -2.50 1.82 -16.85
N CYS A 12 -2.16 3.07 -17.18
CA CYS A 12 -3.06 4.20 -17.03
C CYS A 12 -4.28 4.08 -17.97
N ASP A 13 -4.06 3.69 -19.22
CA ASP A 13 -5.14 3.47 -20.20
C ASP A 13 -6.10 2.35 -19.71
N GLU A 14 -5.56 1.22 -19.28
CA GLU A 14 -6.32 0.12 -18.69
C GLU A 14 -7.09 0.57 -17.43
N ALA A 15 -6.44 1.33 -16.55
CA ALA A 15 -7.08 1.84 -15.33
C ALA A 15 -8.27 2.77 -15.64
N MET A 16 -8.17 3.59 -16.66
CA MET A 16 -9.28 4.45 -17.12
C MET A 16 -10.40 3.64 -17.80
N GLU A 17 -10.05 2.64 -18.60
CA GLU A 17 -11.00 1.76 -19.28
C GLU A 17 -11.83 0.93 -18.30
N TYR A 18 -11.16 0.32 -17.31
CA TYR A 18 -11.80 -0.57 -16.33
C TYR A 18 -12.27 0.16 -15.06
N HIS A 19 -12.12 1.48 -14.99
CA HIS A 19 -12.51 2.31 -13.83
C HIS A 19 -11.94 1.77 -12.51
N THR A 20 -10.65 1.45 -12.50
CA THR A 20 -10.00 0.95 -11.29
C THR A 20 -9.98 2.04 -10.20
N ALA A 21 -9.89 1.61 -8.94
CA ALA A 21 -9.90 2.53 -7.81
C ALA A 21 -8.66 3.45 -7.74
N SER A 22 -7.53 2.98 -8.24
CA SER A 22 -6.30 3.76 -8.45
C SER A 22 -5.33 2.98 -9.34
N VAL A 23 -4.34 3.67 -9.90
CA VAL A 23 -3.18 3.05 -10.55
C VAL A 23 -1.96 3.21 -9.64
N CYS A 24 -1.24 2.11 -9.34
CA CYS A 24 -0.06 2.15 -8.47
C CYS A 24 1.20 1.97 -9.30
N ILE A 25 2.04 3.00 -9.33
CA ILE A 25 3.18 3.12 -10.25
C ILE A 25 4.46 3.56 -9.54
N ASN A 26 5.59 3.45 -10.23
CA ASN A 26 6.89 3.88 -9.74
C ASN A 26 6.90 5.41 -9.49
N PRO A 27 7.54 5.88 -8.41
CA PRO A 27 7.51 7.30 -8.01
C PRO A 27 7.97 8.28 -9.10
N CYS A 28 8.96 7.89 -9.90
CA CYS A 28 9.51 8.74 -10.98
C CYS A 28 8.51 9.07 -12.11
N PHE A 29 7.41 8.31 -12.22
CA PHE A 29 6.38 8.53 -13.25
C PHE A 29 5.12 9.22 -12.73
N VAL A 30 5.03 9.51 -11.42
CA VAL A 30 3.82 10.07 -10.80
C VAL A 30 3.37 11.35 -11.51
N LYS A 31 4.28 12.32 -11.68
CA LYS A 31 3.96 13.60 -12.32
C LYS A 31 3.41 13.39 -13.73
N GLN A 32 4.10 12.59 -14.53
CA GLN A 32 3.72 12.34 -15.92
C GLN A 32 2.37 11.60 -16.02
N ALA A 33 2.11 10.64 -15.12
CA ALA A 33 0.84 9.92 -15.08
C ALA A 33 -0.32 10.81 -14.61
N ALA A 34 -0.10 11.66 -13.61
CA ALA A 34 -1.10 12.62 -13.13
C ALA A 34 -1.50 13.61 -14.24
N GLU A 35 -0.52 14.16 -14.95
CA GLU A 35 -0.73 15.02 -16.12
C GLU A 35 -1.45 14.30 -17.26
N TYR A 36 -1.12 13.03 -17.50
CA TYR A 36 -1.73 12.22 -18.56
C TYR A 36 -3.19 11.88 -18.27
N MET A 37 -3.50 11.42 -17.06
CA MET A 37 -4.86 10.98 -16.69
C MET A 37 -5.79 12.14 -16.30
N GLN A 38 -5.27 13.31 -15.97
CA GLN A 38 -6.05 14.53 -15.62
C GLN A 38 -7.16 14.27 -14.58
N GLY A 39 -6.88 13.42 -13.61
CA GLY A 39 -7.80 13.09 -12.51
C GLY A 39 -8.86 12.03 -12.84
N ALA A 40 -8.83 11.40 -14.02
CA ALA A 40 -9.77 10.33 -14.38
C ALA A 40 -9.67 9.12 -13.45
N VAL A 41 -8.45 8.79 -12.97
CA VAL A 41 -8.18 7.75 -11.98
C VAL A 41 -7.13 8.27 -10.99
N PRO A 42 -7.28 8.04 -9.67
CA PRO A 42 -6.27 8.41 -8.68
C PRO A 42 -4.91 7.77 -8.94
N VAL A 43 -3.83 8.55 -8.82
CA VAL A 43 -2.46 8.03 -8.87
C VAL A 43 -2.03 7.62 -7.49
N CYS A 44 -1.64 6.36 -7.33
CA CYS A 44 -0.98 5.81 -6.16
C CYS A 44 0.50 5.60 -6.46
N THR A 45 1.37 5.79 -5.48
CA THR A 45 2.77 5.42 -5.57
C THR A 45 3.29 4.86 -4.25
N VAL A 46 4.56 4.46 -4.21
CA VAL A 46 5.17 3.78 -3.08
C VAL A 46 6.26 4.61 -2.42
N VAL A 47 6.50 4.38 -1.12
CA VAL A 47 7.48 5.09 -0.29
C VAL A 47 8.25 4.09 0.57
N GLY A 48 9.57 4.26 0.65
CA GLY A 48 10.48 3.32 1.34
C GLY A 48 10.46 1.93 0.73
N PHE A 49 10.16 1.83 -0.52
CA PHE A 49 9.78 0.57 -1.17
C PHE A 49 10.95 -0.09 -1.92
N PRO A 50 11.08 -1.44 -1.92
CA PRO A 50 10.19 -2.39 -1.25
C PRO A 50 10.64 -2.79 0.16
N LEU A 51 11.81 -2.37 0.64
CA LEU A 51 12.45 -2.90 1.84
C LEU A 51 11.99 -2.25 3.15
N GLY A 52 11.45 -1.03 3.12
CA GLY A 52 11.08 -0.27 4.30
C GLY A 52 12.27 0.18 5.18
N ALA A 53 13.51 -0.02 4.73
CA ALA A 53 14.71 0.10 5.55
C ALA A 53 15.32 1.52 5.60
N THR A 54 14.78 2.48 4.84
CA THR A 54 15.20 3.88 4.92
C THR A 54 14.69 4.54 6.20
N ASP A 55 15.34 5.62 6.62
CA ASP A 55 14.91 6.39 7.79
C ASP A 55 13.60 7.15 7.55
N THR A 56 12.96 7.54 8.64
CA THR A 56 11.66 8.24 8.61
C THR A 56 11.72 9.56 7.85
N ALA A 57 12.80 10.33 7.97
CA ALA A 57 12.93 11.63 7.29
C ALA A 57 12.95 11.47 5.78
N THR A 58 13.65 10.45 5.28
CA THR A 58 13.69 10.09 3.86
C THR A 58 12.30 9.70 3.35
N LYS A 59 11.58 8.82 4.07
CA LYS A 59 10.22 8.42 3.69
C LYS A 59 9.23 9.58 3.70
N VAL A 60 9.36 10.50 4.67
CA VAL A 60 8.55 11.73 4.72
C VAL A 60 8.83 12.62 3.51
N PHE A 61 10.10 12.75 3.11
CA PHE A 61 10.47 13.51 1.92
C PHE A 61 9.90 12.87 0.63
N GLU A 62 10.04 11.55 0.48
CA GLU A 62 9.45 10.81 -0.64
C GLU A 62 7.93 11.02 -0.72
N ALA A 63 7.24 10.91 0.43
CA ALA A 63 5.78 11.08 0.50
C ALA A 63 5.34 12.47 0.06
N LYS A 64 6.00 13.53 0.57
CA LYS A 64 5.73 14.92 0.17
C LYS A 64 5.94 15.12 -1.32
N THR A 65 7.08 14.67 -1.84
CA THR A 65 7.40 14.77 -3.27
C THR A 65 6.36 14.03 -4.13
N ALA A 66 5.89 12.87 -3.69
CA ALA A 66 4.85 12.14 -4.40
C ALA A 66 3.53 12.93 -4.49
N ILE A 67 3.09 13.54 -3.38
CA ILE A 67 1.88 14.39 -3.35
C ILE A 67 2.06 15.63 -4.22
N GLU A 68 3.18 16.32 -4.11
CA GLU A 68 3.51 17.49 -4.94
C GLU A 68 3.52 17.18 -6.44
N ASN A 69 3.90 15.94 -6.80
CA ASN A 69 3.86 15.44 -8.17
C ASN A 69 2.46 14.96 -8.63
N GLY A 70 1.45 15.00 -7.76
CA GLY A 70 0.06 14.67 -8.11
C GLY A 70 -0.41 13.28 -7.68
N ALA A 71 0.31 12.58 -6.80
CA ALA A 71 -0.21 11.36 -6.20
C ALA A 71 -1.38 11.69 -5.25
N SER A 72 -2.43 10.90 -5.31
CA SER A 72 -3.59 10.98 -4.41
C SER A 72 -3.53 9.92 -3.31
N GLU A 73 -2.72 8.88 -3.50
CA GLU A 73 -2.57 7.77 -2.58
C GLU A 73 -1.07 7.40 -2.46
N VAL A 74 -0.64 7.02 -1.27
CA VAL A 74 0.73 6.58 -0.99
C VAL A 74 0.71 5.25 -0.24
N ASP A 75 1.45 4.27 -0.74
CA ASP A 75 1.66 2.97 -0.09
C ASP A 75 3.08 2.94 0.50
N MET A 76 3.23 3.16 1.80
CA MET A 76 4.53 3.09 2.50
C MET A 76 4.86 1.67 2.95
N VAL A 77 6.13 1.33 3.07
CA VAL A 77 6.59 0.10 3.73
C VAL A 77 7.15 0.46 5.11
N ILE A 78 6.71 -0.28 6.14
CA ILE A 78 7.23 -0.10 7.52
C ILE A 78 8.69 -0.48 7.62
N ASN A 79 9.38 0.00 8.66
CA ASN A 79 10.69 -0.51 9.02
C ASN A 79 10.55 -1.86 9.74
N ILE A 80 10.62 -2.95 8.95
CA ILE A 80 10.43 -4.32 9.44
C ILE A 80 11.49 -4.69 10.48
N GLY A 81 12.72 -4.24 10.29
CA GLY A 81 13.81 -4.52 11.25
C GLY A 81 13.52 -3.91 12.62
N ARG A 82 12.97 -2.69 12.69
CA ARG A 82 12.55 -2.06 13.95
C ARG A 82 11.41 -2.82 14.61
N LEU A 83 10.41 -3.25 13.84
CA LEU A 83 9.32 -4.07 14.35
C LEU A 83 9.84 -5.39 14.94
N LYS A 84 10.73 -6.10 14.22
CA LYS A 84 11.36 -7.34 14.69
C LYS A 84 12.19 -7.16 15.96
N ALA A 85 12.75 -5.97 16.17
CA ALA A 85 13.45 -5.60 17.40
C ALA A 85 12.51 -5.23 18.56
N GLY A 86 11.18 -5.25 18.34
CA GLY A 86 10.19 -4.86 19.34
C GLY A 86 9.96 -3.34 19.45
N ASP A 87 10.57 -2.54 18.57
CA ASP A 87 10.46 -1.07 18.59
C ASP A 87 9.17 -0.61 17.87
N VAL A 88 8.03 -0.99 18.44
CA VAL A 88 6.69 -0.66 17.91
C VAL A 88 6.45 0.85 17.94
N ALA A 89 6.99 1.55 18.94
CA ALA A 89 6.85 3.00 19.07
C ALA A 89 7.46 3.70 17.84
N TYR A 90 8.69 3.35 17.46
CA TYR A 90 9.33 3.89 16.26
C TYR A 90 8.47 3.69 15.01
N VAL A 91 7.95 2.47 14.81
CA VAL A 91 7.15 2.15 13.61
C VAL A 91 5.84 2.95 13.60
N THR A 92 5.18 3.10 14.75
CA THR A 92 3.94 3.88 14.88
C THR A 92 4.20 5.36 14.59
N GLU A 93 5.27 5.93 15.16
CA GLU A 93 5.68 7.32 14.93
C GLU A 93 6.06 7.58 13.47
N GLU A 94 6.75 6.63 12.82
CA GLU A 94 7.06 6.68 11.39
C GLU A 94 5.80 6.78 10.54
N ILE A 95 4.81 5.90 10.78
CA ILE A 95 3.52 5.91 10.08
C ILE A 95 2.81 7.25 10.29
N ALA A 96 2.75 7.74 11.54
CA ALA A 96 2.10 9.01 11.88
C ALA A 96 2.78 10.20 11.20
N ALA A 97 4.13 10.21 11.15
CA ALA A 97 4.89 11.25 10.47
C ALA A 97 4.60 11.28 8.96
N ILE A 98 4.49 10.12 8.33
CA ILE A 98 4.16 10.02 6.90
C ILE A 98 2.69 10.38 6.67
N LYS A 99 1.75 9.96 7.53
CA LYS A 99 0.34 10.38 7.45
C LYS A 99 0.21 11.91 7.54
N LYS A 100 0.92 12.52 8.47
CA LYS A 100 0.98 13.99 8.56
C LYS A 100 1.54 14.64 7.28
N ALA A 101 2.53 14.00 6.65
CA ALA A 101 3.15 14.52 5.43
C ALA A 101 2.23 14.45 4.20
N VAL A 102 1.40 13.41 4.09
CA VAL A 102 0.43 13.26 2.99
C VAL A 102 -0.89 14.01 3.25
N GLY A 103 -1.13 14.46 4.49
CA GLY A 103 -2.34 15.23 4.85
C GLY A 103 -3.63 14.44 4.60
N ASP A 104 -4.55 15.03 3.85
CA ASP A 104 -5.87 14.44 3.54
C ASP A 104 -5.82 13.31 2.49
N HIS A 105 -4.65 13.09 1.88
CA HIS A 105 -4.48 12.00 0.93
C HIS A 105 -4.42 10.64 1.62
N VAL A 106 -4.70 9.59 0.85
CA VAL A 106 -4.77 8.22 1.38
C VAL A 106 -3.38 7.66 1.65
N LEU A 107 -3.14 7.22 2.88
CA LEU A 107 -1.96 6.46 3.28
C LEU A 107 -2.31 5.00 3.50
N LYS A 108 -1.60 4.09 2.80
CA LYS A 108 -1.68 2.65 3.03
C LYS A 108 -0.36 2.14 3.57
N VAL A 109 -0.41 1.31 4.59
CA VAL A 109 0.76 0.81 5.31
C VAL A 109 1.02 -0.64 4.97
N ILE A 110 2.07 -0.90 4.20
CA ILE A 110 2.54 -2.24 3.87
C ILE A 110 3.33 -2.78 5.04
N ILE A 111 2.86 -3.87 5.64
CA ILE A 111 3.55 -4.52 6.77
C ILE A 111 4.36 -5.75 6.36
N GLU A 112 4.26 -6.21 5.11
CA GLU A 112 4.93 -7.40 4.55
C GLU A 112 4.66 -8.66 5.35
N THR A 113 3.41 -9.11 5.34
CA THR A 113 2.87 -10.18 6.20
C THR A 113 3.67 -11.47 6.18
N CYS A 114 4.27 -11.82 5.03
CA CYS A 114 5.06 -13.05 4.91
C CYS A 114 6.33 -13.08 5.76
N LEU A 115 6.77 -11.94 6.29
CA LEU A 115 7.94 -11.84 7.18
C LEU A 115 7.54 -11.74 8.66
N LEU A 116 6.24 -11.69 8.99
CA LEU A 116 5.73 -11.42 10.33
C LEU A 116 5.03 -12.64 10.93
N THR A 117 5.14 -12.77 12.25
CA THR A 117 4.29 -13.65 13.04
C THR A 117 2.88 -13.04 13.19
N ASP A 118 1.89 -13.86 13.54
CA ASP A 118 0.51 -13.37 13.75
C ASP A 118 0.46 -12.33 14.89
N ALA A 119 1.21 -12.50 15.96
CA ALA A 119 1.30 -11.53 17.04
C ALA A 119 1.86 -10.16 16.56
N GLU A 120 2.86 -10.18 15.68
CA GLU A 120 3.38 -8.94 15.05
C GLU A 120 2.36 -8.31 14.12
N LYS A 121 1.60 -9.09 13.36
CA LYS A 121 0.51 -8.59 12.50
C LYS A 121 -0.61 -7.95 13.34
N GLU A 122 -1.01 -8.58 14.45
CA GLU A 122 -2.00 -8.01 15.38
C GLU A 122 -1.52 -6.68 15.99
N THR A 123 -0.24 -6.64 16.41
CA THR A 123 0.40 -5.40 16.89
C THR A 123 0.37 -4.30 15.82
N MET A 124 0.65 -4.65 14.58
CA MET A 124 0.65 -3.69 13.47
C MET A 124 -0.75 -3.20 13.11
N CYS A 125 -1.80 -4.01 13.25
CA CYS A 125 -3.17 -3.52 13.10
C CYS A 125 -3.45 -2.35 14.07
N GLN A 126 -3.06 -2.49 15.33
CA GLN A 126 -3.24 -1.41 16.31
C GLN A 126 -2.36 -0.20 16.01
N ALA A 127 -1.08 -0.41 15.66
CA ALA A 127 -0.15 0.67 15.33
C ALA A 127 -0.62 1.51 14.13
N VAL A 128 -1.16 0.87 13.09
CA VAL A 128 -1.72 1.54 11.89
C VAL A 128 -2.93 2.41 12.27
N ILE A 129 -3.80 1.90 13.14
CA ILE A 129 -4.96 2.63 13.63
C ILE A 129 -4.54 3.83 14.49
N ASP A 130 -3.63 3.64 15.44
CA ASP A 130 -3.16 4.67 16.36
C ASP A 130 -2.42 5.80 15.62
N ALA A 131 -1.72 5.46 14.55
CA ALA A 131 -1.05 6.42 13.67
C ALA A 131 -2.01 7.17 12.72
N GLY A 132 -3.28 6.79 12.65
CA GLY A 132 -4.30 7.43 11.82
C GLY A 132 -4.18 7.15 10.32
N ALA A 133 -3.50 6.08 9.92
CA ALA A 133 -3.42 5.68 8.51
C ALA A 133 -4.76 5.11 8.01
N ASP A 134 -5.02 5.24 6.71
CA ASP A 134 -6.31 4.89 6.12
C ASP A 134 -6.45 3.38 5.85
N PHE A 135 -5.34 2.70 5.53
CA PHE A 135 -5.32 1.27 5.21
C PHE A 135 -4.13 0.56 5.86
N ILE A 136 -4.36 -0.68 6.28
CA ILE A 136 -3.32 -1.70 6.40
C ILE A 136 -3.24 -2.50 5.10
N LYS A 137 -2.03 -2.79 4.61
CA LYS A 137 -1.80 -3.53 3.36
C LYS A 137 -0.87 -4.71 3.63
N THR A 138 -1.16 -5.86 3.03
CA THR A 138 -0.41 -7.09 3.29
C THR A 138 1.03 -7.05 2.80
N SER A 139 1.26 -6.72 1.52
CA SER A 139 2.49 -7.12 0.85
C SER A 139 2.98 -6.10 -0.18
N THR A 140 4.29 -6.09 -0.41
CA THR A 140 4.94 -5.34 -1.49
C THR A 140 4.77 -6.00 -2.85
N GLY A 141 4.71 -7.33 -2.88
CA GLY A 141 4.80 -8.15 -4.10
C GLY A 141 6.24 -8.48 -4.52
N PHE A 142 7.25 -8.06 -3.73
CA PHE A 142 8.68 -8.27 -3.98
C PHE A 142 9.37 -9.15 -2.93
N SER A 143 8.59 -9.80 -2.06
CA SER A 143 9.07 -10.72 -1.05
C SER A 143 8.71 -12.16 -1.39
N THR A 144 8.77 -13.07 -0.40
CA THR A 144 8.61 -14.51 -0.58
C THR A 144 7.17 -14.95 -0.82
N ALA A 145 6.17 -14.16 -0.38
CA ALA A 145 4.75 -14.43 -0.61
C ALA A 145 3.93 -13.14 -0.66
N GLY A 146 2.71 -13.24 -1.18
CA GLY A 146 1.69 -12.18 -1.21
C GLY A 146 0.63 -12.35 -0.12
N ALA A 147 -0.56 -11.76 -0.35
CA ALA A 147 -1.69 -11.86 0.56
C ALA A 147 -2.16 -13.32 0.74
N THR A 148 -2.56 -13.65 1.95
CA THR A 148 -3.25 -14.91 2.26
C THR A 148 -4.64 -14.62 2.82
N PHE A 149 -5.55 -15.58 2.70
CA PHE A 149 -6.90 -15.48 3.27
C PHE A 149 -6.83 -15.32 4.79
N ALA A 150 -5.93 -16.06 5.44
CA ALA A 150 -5.71 -15.99 6.88
C ALA A 150 -5.26 -14.59 7.34
N ASP A 151 -4.40 -13.91 6.57
CA ASP A 151 -3.99 -12.54 6.87
C ASP A 151 -5.19 -11.58 6.84
N ILE A 152 -6.08 -11.72 5.85
CA ILE A 152 -7.24 -10.84 5.74
C ILE A 152 -8.26 -11.12 6.85
N GLU A 153 -8.50 -12.40 7.21
CA GLU A 153 -9.34 -12.76 8.37
C GLU A 153 -8.78 -12.16 9.68
N LEU A 154 -7.44 -12.22 9.87
CA LEU A 154 -6.78 -11.62 11.01
C LEU A 154 -6.97 -10.10 11.02
N PHE A 155 -6.74 -9.42 9.89
CA PHE A 155 -6.92 -7.98 9.79
C PHE A 155 -8.36 -7.56 10.02
N ALA A 156 -9.34 -8.26 9.43
CA ALA A 156 -10.76 -7.97 9.61
C ALA A 156 -11.16 -8.02 11.10
N ARG A 157 -10.68 -9.05 11.81
CA ARG A 157 -10.90 -9.20 13.25
C ARG A 157 -10.23 -8.08 14.07
N CYS A 158 -8.96 -7.78 13.80
CA CYS A 158 -8.17 -6.84 14.61
C CYS A 158 -8.50 -5.39 14.30
N CYS A 159 -8.70 -5.04 13.03
CA CYS A 159 -9.06 -3.68 12.64
C CYS A 159 -10.50 -3.35 12.99
N ALA A 160 -11.42 -4.31 12.90
CA ALA A 160 -12.83 -4.15 13.25
C ALA A 160 -13.47 -2.87 12.65
N GLY A 161 -13.15 -2.56 11.39
CA GLY A 161 -13.63 -1.40 10.65
C GLY A 161 -12.97 -0.06 11.02
N ARG A 162 -11.99 -0.03 11.92
CA ARG A 162 -11.28 1.20 12.34
C ARG A 162 -10.23 1.67 11.31
N CYS A 163 -9.74 0.79 10.46
CA CYS A 163 -8.99 1.11 9.24
C CYS A 163 -9.39 0.13 8.13
N LYS A 164 -9.17 0.52 6.89
CA LYS A 164 -9.47 -0.30 5.72
C LYS A 164 -8.35 -1.32 5.47
N ILE A 165 -8.65 -2.36 4.69
CA ILE A 165 -7.76 -3.48 4.42
C ILE A 165 -7.49 -3.58 2.93
N LYS A 166 -6.19 -3.62 2.54
CA LYS A 166 -5.77 -3.89 1.17
C LYS A 166 -5.03 -5.23 1.09
N ALA A 167 -5.59 -6.18 0.35
CA ALA A 167 -4.90 -7.41 -0.04
C ALA A 167 -4.08 -7.15 -1.31
N ALA A 168 -2.81 -7.51 -1.31
CA ALA A 168 -1.92 -7.30 -2.46
C ALA A 168 -0.91 -8.44 -2.63
N GLY A 169 -0.58 -8.72 -3.90
CA GLY A 169 0.35 -9.79 -4.26
C GLY A 169 -0.32 -11.17 -4.31
N GLY A 170 -0.05 -11.92 -5.36
CA GLY A 170 -0.54 -13.29 -5.51
C GLY A 170 -1.99 -13.47 -5.94
N ILE A 171 -2.79 -12.40 -6.05
CA ILE A 171 -4.19 -12.46 -6.49
C ILE A 171 -4.21 -12.64 -8.01
N SER A 172 -4.61 -13.84 -8.47
CA SER A 172 -4.49 -14.21 -9.88
C SER A 172 -5.80 -14.69 -10.52
N THR A 173 -6.81 -15.00 -9.73
CA THR A 173 -8.12 -15.46 -10.20
C THR A 173 -9.24 -14.56 -9.68
N LEU A 174 -10.37 -14.56 -10.38
CA LEU A 174 -11.55 -13.83 -9.93
C LEU A 174 -12.10 -14.44 -8.62
N ASP A 175 -12.03 -15.75 -8.47
CA ASP A 175 -12.49 -16.44 -7.26
C ASP A 175 -11.66 -16.02 -6.04
N ASP A 176 -10.32 -15.91 -6.17
CA ASP A 176 -9.47 -15.37 -5.11
C ASP A 176 -9.87 -13.94 -4.75
N ALA A 177 -10.12 -13.10 -5.77
CA ALA A 177 -10.50 -11.71 -5.57
C ALA A 177 -11.84 -11.61 -4.81
N VAL A 178 -12.85 -12.36 -5.21
CA VAL A 178 -14.14 -12.42 -4.52
C VAL A 178 -13.93 -12.88 -3.08
N ARG A 179 -13.15 -13.94 -2.88
CA ARG A 179 -12.89 -14.48 -1.54
C ARG A 179 -12.20 -13.48 -0.62
N PHE A 180 -11.20 -12.73 -1.11
CA PHE A 180 -10.57 -11.66 -0.32
C PHE A 180 -11.56 -10.57 0.10
N ILE A 181 -12.49 -10.19 -0.78
CA ILE A 181 -13.54 -9.20 -0.47
C ILE A 181 -14.51 -9.75 0.59
N GLU A 182 -14.97 -10.99 0.44
CA GLU A 182 -15.85 -11.65 1.41
C GLU A 182 -15.22 -11.73 2.80
N LEU A 183 -13.90 -11.89 2.88
CA LEU A 183 -13.14 -11.94 4.13
C LEU A 183 -12.89 -10.56 4.75
N GLY A 184 -13.22 -9.48 4.05
CA GLY A 184 -13.15 -8.12 4.59
C GLY A 184 -12.10 -7.21 3.93
N ALA A 185 -11.53 -7.57 2.79
CA ALA A 185 -10.67 -6.65 2.05
C ALA A 185 -11.49 -5.55 1.38
N ASP A 186 -11.14 -4.29 1.63
CA ASP A 186 -11.75 -3.11 0.99
C ASP A 186 -11.13 -2.77 -0.36
N ARG A 187 -9.91 -3.26 -0.60
CA ARG A 187 -9.13 -2.99 -1.80
C ARG A 187 -8.27 -4.20 -2.18
N LEU A 188 -8.18 -4.45 -3.47
CA LEU A 188 -7.27 -5.46 -4.02
C LEU A 188 -6.15 -4.80 -4.82
N GLY A 189 -4.93 -5.32 -4.69
CA GLY A 189 -3.77 -4.95 -5.51
C GLY A 189 -3.37 -6.13 -6.39
N THR A 190 -3.62 -6.02 -7.69
CA THR A 190 -3.30 -7.06 -8.67
C THR A 190 -2.83 -6.42 -9.98
N SER A 191 -1.94 -7.11 -10.69
CA SER A 191 -1.51 -6.78 -12.06
C SER A 191 -1.94 -7.84 -13.07
N ARG A 192 -2.73 -8.85 -12.64
CA ARG A 192 -3.01 -10.05 -13.44
C ARG A 192 -4.48 -10.18 -13.87
N MET A 193 -5.35 -9.33 -13.34
CA MET A 193 -6.80 -9.45 -13.57
C MET A 193 -7.32 -8.57 -14.70
N VAL A 194 -6.52 -7.63 -15.17
CA VAL A 194 -6.79 -6.83 -16.36
C VAL A 194 -6.08 -7.51 -17.53
N LYS A 195 -6.83 -8.15 -18.39
CA LYS A 195 -6.34 -8.79 -19.63
C LYS A 195 -7.34 -8.56 -20.75
#